data_3ca711d88a296011471a4e82cc3d8fb3
#
_entry.id   3ca711d88a296011471a4e82cc3d8fb3
#
_cell.length_a   1.000
_cell.length_b   1.000
_cell.length_c   1.000
_cell.angle_alpha   90.00
_cell.angle_beta   90.00
_cell.angle_gamma   90.00
#
_symmetry.space_group_name_H-M   'P 1'
#
loop_
_entity.id
_entity.type
_entity.pdbx_description
1 polymer ?
#
loop_
_entity_poly.entity_id
_entity_poly.type
_entity_poly.pdbx_seq_one_letter_code
_entity_poly.pdbx_strand_id
1 'polypeptide(L)'
;MDYTDMIRDAWTYSRQGVLENSGRWIRLILALIPLAIPMNGYMMRIYRGETSAPEVDRWGRLFIDGLKLMIVAFIYAIPICIIWLLTYGAMMATVFSGHADSAAMAGWEPNIGLIMLMYLVEFIVALLMPVASIRFARSNRFFEAFRFGEILDQIRKIGWINYVIAIFLVAIIVAIPVTALIFVLLILGIFVGAITNFSLIAMLGILAVAILLFLLIFPIVMVFQARFWTRLYDSAAVPAA
;
A
#
# COMPACT_ATOMS: atom_id res chain seq x y z
N MET A 1 14.41 -12.71 16.36
CA MET A 1 13.66 -12.69 15.10
C MET A 1 14.63 -12.40 13.98
N ASP A 2 14.66 -13.21 12.92
CA ASP A 2 15.57 -13.00 11.80
C ASP A 2 14.84 -12.29 10.64
N TYR A 3 15.02 -10.97 10.58
CA TYR A 3 14.42 -10.15 9.51
C TYR A 3 15.06 -10.42 8.14
N THR A 4 16.34 -10.80 8.13
CA THR A 4 17.07 -11.08 6.87
C THR A 4 16.44 -12.27 6.17
N ASP A 5 16.12 -13.32 6.91
CA ASP A 5 15.43 -14.49 6.34
C ASP A 5 14.01 -14.17 5.89
N MET A 6 13.27 -13.33 6.63
CA MET A 6 11.93 -12.88 6.22
C MET A 6 11.98 -12.07 4.93
N ILE A 7 12.93 -11.15 4.80
CA ILE A 7 13.13 -10.33 3.59
C ILE A 7 13.53 -11.22 2.42
N ARG A 8 14.45 -12.16 2.65
CA ARG A 8 14.92 -13.10 1.62
C ARG A 8 13.78 -14.01 1.14
N ASP A 9 12.97 -14.55 2.07
CA ASP A 9 11.79 -15.36 1.74
C ASP A 9 10.78 -14.55 0.92
N ALA A 10 10.44 -13.34 1.37
CA ALA A 10 9.50 -12.47 0.69
C ALA A 10 9.98 -12.05 -0.70
N TRP A 11 11.28 -11.78 -0.86
CA TRP A 11 11.89 -11.47 -2.15
C TRP A 11 11.88 -12.69 -3.08
N THR A 12 12.32 -13.85 -2.60
CA THR A 12 12.34 -15.09 -3.38
C THR A 12 10.92 -15.47 -3.84
N TYR A 13 9.95 -15.37 -2.94
CA TYR A 13 8.54 -15.60 -3.25
C TYR A 13 8.01 -14.66 -4.34
N SER A 14 8.32 -13.36 -4.25
CA SER A 14 7.91 -12.37 -5.23
C SER A 14 8.61 -12.58 -6.57
N ARG A 15 9.90 -12.88 -6.55
CA ARG A 15 10.68 -13.15 -7.76
C ARG A 15 10.13 -14.36 -8.50
N GLN A 16 9.96 -15.49 -7.83
CA GLN A 16 9.41 -16.72 -8.40
C GLN A 16 7.94 -16.57 -8.80
N GLY A 17 7.17 -15.87 -7.99
CA GLY A 17 5.74 -15.67 -8.21
C GLY A 17 5.40 -14.68 -9.32
N VAL A 18 6.26 -13.68 -9.56
CA VAL A 18 5.99 -12.59 -10.50
C VAL A 18 7.03 -12.59 -11.62
N LEU A 19 8.32 -12.36 -11.31
CA LEU A 19 9.34 -12.12 -12.32
C LEU A 19 9.67 -13.35 -13.16
N GLU A 20 9.73 -14.54 -12.55
CA GLU A 20 10.02 -15.80 -13.24
C GLU A 20 8.79 -16.41 -13.93
N ASN A 21 7.60 -15.84 -13.74
CA ASN A 21 6.36 -16.28 -14.36
C ASN A 21 5.68 -15.13 -15.10
N SER A 22 6.08 -14.91 -16.36
CA SER A 22 5.56 -13.82 -17.20
C SER A 22 4.04 -13.87 -17.36
N GLY A 23 3.44 -15.06 -17.46
CA GLY A 23 2.01 -15.23 -17.55
C GLY A 23 1.26 -14.76 -16.29
N ARG A 24 1.81 -15.06 -15.10
CA ARG A 24 1.26 -14.59 -13.84
C ARG A 24 1.49 -13.09 -13.69
N TRP A 25 2.65 -12.58 -14.04
CA TRP A 25 2.95 -11.15 -13.99
C TRP A 25 1.97 -10.32 -14.82
N ILE A 26 1.72 -10.70 -16.08
CA ILE A 26 0.73 -10.03 -16.93
C ILE A 26 -0.66 -10.06 -16.31
N ARG A 27 -1.09 -11.20 -15.75
CA ARG A 27 -2.39 -11.30 -15.08
C ARG A 27 -2.47 -10.41 -13.84
N LEU A 28 -1.38 -10.23 -13.08
CA LEU A 28 -1.32 -9.32 -11.94
C LEU A 28 -1.38 -7.85 -12.39
N ILE A 29 -0.73 -7.49 -13.50
CA ILE A 29 -0.87 -6.17 -14.12
C ILE A 29 -2.34 -5.92 -14.51
N LEU A 30 -2.97 -6.89 -15.17
CA LEU A 30 -4.40 -6.79 -15.49
C LEU A 30 -5.29 -6.68 -14.24
N ALA A 31 -4.89 -7.29 -13.13
CA ALA A 31 -5.57 -7.20 -11.85
C ALA A 31 -5.48 -5.81 -11.19
N LEU A 32 -4.54 -4.96 -11.59
CA LEU A 32 -4.43 -3.57 -11.14
C LEU A 32 -5.42 -2.64 -11.84
N ILE A 33 -5.77 -2.93 -13.11
CA ILE A 33 -6.59 -2.03 -13.94
C ILE A 33 -7.95 -1.73 -13.31
N PRO A 34 -8.77 -2.71 -12.83
CA PRO A 34 -10.03 -2.40 -12.17
C PRO A 34 -9.81 -1.96 -10.72
N LEU A 35 -9.23 -0.76 -10.54
CA LEU A 35 -8.98 -0.12 -9.24
C LEU A 35 -8.18 -1.00 -8.25
N ALA A 36 -7.32 -1.87 -8.76
CA ALA A 36 -6.56 -2.86 -7.98
C ALA A 36 -7.42 -3.81 -7.11
N ILE A 37 -8.74 -3.89 -7.34
CA ILE A 37 -9.63 -4.76 -6.56
C ILE A 37 -9.21 -6.24 -6.66
N PRO A 38 -9.03 -6.85 -7.85
CA PRO A 38 -8.58 -8.24 -7.93
C PRO A 38 -7.17 -8.45 -7.35
N MET A 39 -6.29 -7.44 -7.42
CA MET A 39 -4.97 -7.50 -6.81
C MET A 39 -5.05 -7.60 -5.29
N ASN A 40 -5.94 -6.84 -4.65
CA ASN A 40 -6.22 -6.98 -3.21
C ASN A 40 -6.78 -8.38 -2.87
N GLY A 41 -7.60 -8.96 -3.75
CA GLY A 41 -8.06 -10.34 -3.62
C GLY A 41 -6.93 -11.37 -3.73
N TYR A 42 -5.94 -11.11 -4.59
CA TYR A 42 -4.74 -11.92 -4.69
C TYR A 42 -3.90 -11.84 -3.40
N MET A 43 -3.74 -10.64 -2.83
CA MET A 43 -3.08 -10.47 -1.53
C MET A 43 -3.78 -11.27 -0.42
N MET A 44 -5.12 -11.34 -0.41
CA MET A 44 -5.84 -12.17 0.56
C MET A 44 -5.49 -13.66 0.45
N ARG A 45 -5.19 -14.18 -0.76
CA ARG A 45 -4.71 -15.57 -0.89
C ARG A 45 -3.35 -15.74 -0.22
N ILE A 46 -2.42 -14.79 -0.42
CA ILE A 46 -1.11 -14.82 0.24
C ILE A 46 -1.27 -14.74 1.76
N TYR A 47 -2.13 -13.87 2.27
CA TYR A 47 -2.42 -13.72 3.70
C TYR A 47 -3.00 -15.00 4.35
N ARG A 48 -3.67 -15.85 3.58
CA ARG A 48 -4.12 -17.18 4.05
C ARG A 48 -2.97 -18.14 4.33
N GLY A 49 -1.72 -17.80 3.97
CA GLY A 49 -0.52 -18.56 4.32
C GLY A 49 -0.08 -19.55 3.23
N GLU A 50 -0.44 -19.33 1.97
CA GLU A 50 0.03 -20.19 0.87
C GLU A 50 1.56 -20.15 0.76
N THR A 51 2.19 -21.34 0.74
CA THR A 51 3.65 -21.48 0.73
C THR A 51 4.28 -21.09 -0.59
N SER A 52 3.58 -21.31 -1.70
CA SER A 52 3.94 -20.87 -3.05
C SER A 52 3.01 -19.77 -3.53
N ALA A 53 3.50 -18.93 -4.45
CA ALA A 53 2.67 -17.86 -5.02
C ALA A 53 1.45 -18.45 -5.73
N PRO A 54 0.22 -18.05 -5.32
CA PRO A 54 -1.01 -18.62 -5.88
C PRO A 54 -1.17 -18.28 -7.37
N GLU A 55 -1.97 -19.08 -8.06
CA GLU A 55 -2.33 -18.77 -9.44
C GLU A 55 -3.34 -17.61 -9.49
N VAL A 56 -3.23 -16.79 -10.55
CA VAL A 56 -4.20 -15.71 -10.83
C VAL A 56 -5.35 -16.30 -11.64
N ASP A 57 -6.25 -16.94 -10.94
CA ASP A 57 -7.44 -17.60 -11.48
C ASP A 57 -8.70 -17.15 -10.74
N ARG A 58 -9.89 -17.61 -11.18
CA ARG A 58 -11.17 -17.32 -10.51
C ARG A 58 -11.38 -15.82 -10.26
N TRP A 59 -11.26 -15.01 -11.29
CA TRP A 59 -11.34 -13.56 -11.26
C TRP A 59 -12.51 -13.00 -10.44
N GLY A 60 -13.70 -13.62 -10.55
CA GLY A 60 -14.86 -13.21 -9.74
C GLY A 60 -14.60 -13.34 -8.24
N ARG A 61 -13.90 -14.40 -7.79
CA ARG A 61 -13.55 -14.58 -6.39
C ARG A 61 -12.47 -13.59 -5.95
N LEU A 62 -11.47 -13.33 -6.81
CA LEU A 62 -10.46 -12.30 -6.55
C LEU A 62 -11.12 -10.93 -6.40
N PHE A 63 -12.09 -10.61 -7.25
CA PHE A 63 -12.82 -9.34 -7.17
C PHE A 63 -13.61 -9.22 -5.87
N ILE A 64 -14.37 -10.25 -5.48
CA ILE A 64 -15.18 -10.24 -4.25
C ILE A 64 -14.28 -10.17 -3.01
N ASP A 65 -13.23 -10.99 -2.93
CA ASP A 65 -12.30 -11.01 -1.81
C ASP A 65 -11.56 -9.66 -1.71
N GLY A 66 -11.13 -9.10 -2.86
CA GLY A 66 -10.48 -7.80 -2.92
C GLY A 66 -11.40 -6.66 -2.51
N LEU A 67 -12.65 -6.65 -2.95
CA LEU A 67 -13.64 -5.65 -2.56
C LEU A 67 -13.86 -5.66 -1.04
N LYS A 68 -13.97 -6.85 -0.43
CA LYS A 68 -14.09 -6.98 1.03
C LYS A 68 -12.87 -6.39 1.75
N LEU A 69 -11.65 -6.67 1.27
CA LEU A 69 -10.43 -6.11 1.85
C LEU A 69 -10.38 -4.59 1.68
N MET A 70 -10.80 -4.07 0.53
CA MET A 70 -10.89 -2.62 0.31
C MET A 70 -11.91 -1.95 1.25
N ILE A 71 -13.05 -2.60 1.53
CA ILE A 71 -14.02 -2.07 2.51
C ILE A 71 -13.38 -2.01 3.91
N VAL A 72 -12.63 -3.05 4.32
CA VAL A 72 -11.87 -3.02 5.58
C VAL A 72 -10.89 -1.84 5.57
N ALA A 73 -10.09 -1.69 4.52
CA ALA A 73 -9.14 -0.58 4.41
C ALA A 73 -9.84 0.79 4.43
N PHE A 74 -10.98 0.93 3.75
CA PHE A 74 -11.76 2.15 3.74
C PHE A 74 -12.26 2.53 5.13
N ILE A 75 -12.75 1.57 5.92
CA ILE A 75 -13.21 1.81 7.30
C ILE A 75 -12.03 2.29 8.17
N TYR A 76 -10.86 1.70 8.04
CA TYR A 76 -9.64 2.16 8.71
C TYR A 76 -9.19 3.55 8.25
N ALA A 77 -9.48 3.93 7.00
CA ALA A 77 -9.15 5.24 6.45
C ALA A 77 -10.12 6.36 6.89
N ILE A 78 -11.33 6.04 7.36
CA ILE A 78 -12.35 7.05 7.72
C ILE A 78 -11.80 8.13 8.68
N PRO A 79 -11.15 7.80 9.82
CA PRO A 79 -10.64 8.83 10.72
C PRO A 79 -9.58 9.71 10.07
N ILE A 80 -8.72 9.14 9.21
CA ILE A 80 -7.73 9.89 8.45
C ILE A 80 -8.41 10.85 7.48
N CYS A 81 -9.42 10.38 6.73
CA CYS A 81 -10.20 11.20 5.79
C CYS A 81 -10.90 12.36 6.49
N ILE A 82 -11.45 12.14 7.69
CA ILE A 82 -12.09 13.20 8.48
C ILE A 82 -11.06 14.27 8.86
N ILE A 83 -9.92 13.88 9.42
CA ILE A 83 -8.86 14.83 9.81
C ILE A 83 -8.31 15.56 8.58
N TRP A 84 -8.13 14.85 7.47
CA TRP A 84 -7.69 15.44 6.20
C TRP A 84 -8.69 16.51 5.71
N LEU A 85 -9.98 16.20 5.76
CA LEU A 85 -11.04 17.15 5.37
C LEU A 85 -11.08 18.39 6.29
N LEU A 86 -10.86 18.21 7.59
CA LEU A 86 -10.78 19.32 8.54
C LEU A 86 -9.51 20.18 8.31
N THR A 87 -8.42 19.57 7.87
CA THR A 87 -7.14 20.26 7.64
C THR A 87 -7.13 20.99 6.30
N TYR A 88 -7.59 20.35 5.24
CA TYR A 88 -7.43 20.83 3.86
C TYR A 88 -8.74 21.19 3.17
N GLY A 89 -9.90 20.89 3.77
CA GLY A 89 -11.21 21.06 3.14
C GLY A 89 -11.52 22.49 2.72
N ALA A 90 -11.16 23.48 3.54
CA ALA A 90 -11.36 24.89 3.20
C ALA A 90 -10.52 25.30 1.98
N MET A 91 -9.26 24.87 1.93
CA MET A 91 -8.38 25.10 0.77
C MET A 91 -8.95 24.44 -0.49
N MET A 92 -9.41 23.19 -0.39
CA MET A 92 -10.04 22.48 -1.50
C MET A 92 -11.31 23.20 -1.98
N ALA A 93 -12.14 23.69 -1.07
CA ALA A 93 -13.35 24.44 -1.42
C ALA A 93 -13.03 25.71 -2.23
N THR A 94 -11.96 26.44 -1.87
CA THR A 94 -11.54 27.64 -2.64
C THR A 94 -11.02 27.26 -4.04
N VAL A 95 -10.27 26.16 -4.16
CA VAL A 95 -9.79 25.67 -5.47
C VAL A 95 -10.96 25.26 -6.37
N PHE A 96 -11.91 24.47 -5.86
CA PHE A 96 -13.04 23.97 -6.65
C PHE A 96 -14.09 25.03 -6.96
N SER A 97 -14.19 26.09 -6.16
CA SER A 97 -15.12 27.21 -6.44
C SER A 97 -14.58 28.19 -7.49
N GLY A 98 -13.36 27.98 -7.98
CA GLY A 98 -12.73 28.91 -8.94
C GLY A 98 -12.24 30.21 -8.32
N HIS A 99 -12.28 30.37 -6.99
CA HIS A 99 -11.81 31.53 -6.25
C HIS A 99 -10.37 31.37 -5.73
N ALA A 100 -9.62 30.43 -6.31
CA ALA A 100 -8.21 30.19 -5.96
C ALA A 100 -7.30 31.27 -6.59
N ASP A 101 -7.45 32.52 -6.15
CA ASP A 101 -6.49 33.57 -6.45
C ASP A 101 -5.24 33.41 -5.56
N SER A 102 -4.17 34.08 -5.99
CA SER A 102 -2.89 33.99 -5.27
C SER A 102 -2.98 34.51 -3.82
N ALA A 103 -3.90 35.42 -3.53
CA ALA A 103 -4.09 35.99 -2.20
C ALA A 103 -4.84 35.02 -1.28
N ALA A 104 -5.87 34.33 -1.78
CA ALA A 104 -6.60 33.31 -1.02
C ALA A 104 -5.68 32.12 -0.66
N MET A 105 -4.79 31.72 -1.58
CA MET A 105 -3.83 30.65 -1.35
C MET A 105 -2.68 31.07 -0.42
N ALA A 106 -2.22 32.31 -0.49
CA ALA A 106 -1.12 32.82 0.33
C ALA A 106 -1.50 33.00 1.82
N GLY A 107 -2.79 33.20 2.13
CA GLY A 107 -3.30 33.33 3.49
C GLY A 107 -3.67 31.99 4.16
N TRP A 108 -3.59 30.87 3.45
CA TRP A 108 -3.93 29.58 4.02
C TRP A 108 -2.75 28.98 4.78
N GLU A 109 -2.94 28.79 6.08
CA GLU A 109 -1.98 28.11 6.94
C GLU A 109 -2.60 26.81 7.50
N PRO A 110 -1.97 25.66 7.26
CA PRO A 110 -2.46 24.39 7.79
C PRO A 110 -2.31 24.35 9.32
N ASN A 111 -3.34 23.86 9.98
CA ASN A 111 -3.29 23.67 11.43
C ASN A 111 -2.29 22.54 11.79
N ILE A 112 -1.15 22.90 12.38
CA ILE A 112 -0.08 21.97 12.76
C ILE A 112 -0.62 20.88 13.69
N GLY A 113 -1.52 21.21 14.62
CA GLY A 113 -2.12 20.24 15.54
C GLY A 113 -2.94 19.15 14.80
N LEU A 114 -3.72 19.54 13.78
CA LEU A 114 -4.45 18.59 12.94
C LEU A 114 -3.49 17.72 12.10
N ILE A 115 -2.40 18.31 11.59
CA ILE A 115 -1.39 17.55 10.85
C ILE A 115 -0.72 16.51 11.76
N MET A 116 -0.32 16.90 12.97
CA MET A 116 0.28 15.96 13.94
C MET A 116 -0.72 14.86 14.33
N LEU A 117 -2.01 15.21 14.53
CA LEU A 117 -3.04 14.23 14.80
C LEU A 117 -3.24 13.27 13.61
N MET A 118 -3.19 13.77 12.38
CA MET A 118 -3.29 12.95 11.17
C MET A 118 -2.17 11.92 11.11
N TYR A 119 -0.91 12.33 11.30
CA TYR A 119 0.23 11.40 11.33
C TYR A 119 0.16 10.38 12.48
N LEU A 120 -0.34 10.80 13.65
CA LEU A 120 -0.57 9.88 14.77
C LEU A 120 -1.60 8.80 14.40
N VAL A 121 -2.72 9.20 13.80
CA VAL A 121 -3.78 8.28 13.39
C VAL A 121 -3.29 7.38 12.24
N GLU A 122 -2.57 7.91 11.26
CA GLU A 122 -1.93 7.12 10.19
C GLU A 122 -0.97 6.06 10.77
N PHE A 123 -0.16 6.43 11.75
CA PHE A 123 0.73 5.49 12.43
C PHE A 123 -0.04 4.37 13.15
N ILE A 124 -1.13 4.72 13.86
CA ILE A 124 -1.99 3.72 14.51
C ILE A 124 -2.62 2.77 13.47
N VAL A 125 -3.12 3.31 12.36
CA VAL A 125 -3.68 2.49 11.27
C VAL A 125 -2.62 1.60 10.65
N ALA A 126 -1.40 2.12 10.42
CA ALA A 126 -0.28 1.35 9.90
C ALA A 126 0.13 0.19 10.83
N LEU A 127 0.00 0.37 12.16
CA LEU A 127 0.22 -0.70 13.14
C LEU A 127 -0.86 -1.79 13.08
N LEU A 128 -2.11 -1.43 12.89
CA LEU A 128 -3.23 -2.36 12.99
C LEU A 128 -3.51 -3.09 11.68
N MET A 129 -3.42 -2.39 10.54
CA MET A 129 -3.90 -2.83 9.24
C MET A 129 -3.28 -4.15 8.73
N PRO A 130 -1.96 -4.41 8.85
CA PRO A 130 -1.37 -5.67 8.38
C PRO A 130 -1.95 -6.88 9.13
N VAL A 131 -2.01 -6.82 10.45
CA VAL A 131 -2.55 -7.92 11.29
C VAL A 131 -4.05 -8.08 11.07
N ALA A 132 -4.80 -6.97 10.99
CA ALA A 132 -6.23 -6.97 10.71
C ALA A 132 -6.55 -7.66 9.37
N SER A 133 -5.79 -7.33 8.32
CA SER A 133 -5.94 -7.91 6.98
C SER A 133 -5.68 -9.41 6.97
N ILE A 134 -4.65 -9.88 7.66
CA ILE A 134 -4.30 -11.30 7.75
C ILE A 134 -5.35 -12.06 8.56
N ARG A 135 -5.81 -11.53 9.70
CA ARG A 135 -6.88 -12.14 10.50
C ARG A 135 -8.16 -12.29 9.68
N PHE A 136 -8.54 -11.22 8.98
CA PHE A 136 -9.69 -11.27 8.08
C PHE A 136 -9.52 -12.34 6.99
N ALA A 137 -8.38 -12.38 6.32
CA ALA A 137 -8.11 -13.34 5.24
C ALA A 137 -8.18 -14.79 5.72
N ARG A 138 -7.67 -15.09 6.93
CA ARG A 138 -7.62 -16.45 7.50
C ARG A 138 -8.96 -16.90 8.07
N SER A 139 -9.67 -16.02 8.75
CA SER A 139 -10.97 -16.36 9.35
C SER A 139 -12.12 -16.33 8.33
N ASN A 140 -11.95 -15.62 7.21
CA ASN A 140 -12.97 -15.29 6.24
C ASN A 140 -14.22 -14.60 6.87
N ARG A 141 -14.04 -13.99 8.05
CA ARG A 141 -15.07 -13.26 8.80
C ARG A 141 -14.73 -11.79 8.82
N PHE A 142 -15.59 -10.95 8.24
CA PHE A 142 -15.37 -9.51 8.08
C PHE A 142 -15.03 -8.80 9.40
N PHE A 143 -15.77 -9.09 10.47
CA PHE A 143 -15.59 -8.45 11.77
C PHE A 143 -14.29 -8.83 12.49
N GLU A 144 -13.60 -9.89 12.08
CA GLU A 144 -12.28 -10.23 12.64
C GLU A 144 -11.21 -9.15 12.36
N ALA A 145 -11.39 -8.36 11.29
CA ALA A 145 -10.53 -7.22 10.99
C ALA A 145 -10.66 -6.08 12.02
N PHE A 146 -11.72 -6.06 12.83
CA PHE A 146 -12.04 -4.98 13.78
C PHE A 146 -11.98 -5.44 15.25
N ARG A 147 -11.52 -6.67 15.50
CA ARG A 147 -11.30 -7.17 16.86
C ARG A 147 -9.97 -6.66 17.41
N PHE A 148 -9.96 -5.40 17.81
CA PHE A 148 -8.73 -4.72 18.24
C PHE A 148 -7.99 -5.45 19.35
N GLY A 149 -8.70 -6.03 20.33
CA GLY A 149 -8.09 -6.85 21.41
C GLY A 149 -7.22 -7.98 20.84
N GLU A 150 -7.78 -8.75 19.92
CA GLU A 150 -7.09 -9.89 19.29
C GLU A 150 -5.93 -9.45 18.36
N ILE A 151 -6.09 -8.28 17.70
CA ILE A 151 -5.04 -7.69 16.86
C ILE A 151 -3.86 -7.28 17.75
N LEU A 152 -4.13 -6.60 18.86
CA LEU A 152 -3.10 -6.18 19.81
C LEU A 152 -2.43 -7.37 20.50
N ASP A 153 -3.19 -8.42 20.83
CA ASP A 153 -2.64 -9.66 21.37
C ASP A 153 -1.72 -10.37 20.38
N GLN A 154 -2.05 -10.35 19.08
CA GLN A 154 -1.18 -10.89 18.04
C GLN A 154 0.12 -10.07 17.92
N ILE A 155 0.04 -8.74 17.94
CA ILE A 155 1.21 -7.85 17.95
C ILE A 155 2.05 -8.09 19.20
N ARG A 156 1.43 -8.28 20.37
CA ARG A 156 2.12 -8.62 21.61
C ARG A 156 2.90 -9.93 21.51
N LYS A 157 2.32 -10.97 20.89
CA LYS A 157 2.98 -12.27 20.67
C LYS A 157 4.18 -12.15 19.72
N ILE A 158 4.11 -11.31 18.70
CA ILE A 158 5.25 -10.97 17.82
C ILE A 158 6.33 -10.22 18.63
N GLY A 159 5.91 -9.40 19.58
CA GLY A 159 6.73 -8.46 20.33
C GLY A 159 6.66 -7.06 19.74
N TRP A 160 6.24 -6.07 20.54
CA TRP A 160 6.01 -4.69 20.10
C TRP A 160 7.22 -4.07 19.39
N ILE A 161 8.42 -4.21 19.96
CA ILE A 161 9.65 -3.66 19.38
C ILE A 161 9.91 -4.30 18.02
N ASN A 162 9.83 -5.63 17.93
CA ASN A 162 10.05 -6.36 16.69
C ASN A 162 9.02 -5.95 15.63
N TYR A 163 7.76 -5.79 16.01
CA TYR A 163 6.70 -5.41 15.09
C TYR A 163 6.91 -3.99 14.53
N VAL A 164 7.26 -3.02 15.38
CA VAL A 164 7.55 -1.65 14.96
C VAL A 164 8.79 -1.60 14.04
N ILE A 165 9.85 -2.32 14.39
CA ILE A 165 11.04 -2.43 13.51
C ILE A 165 10.65 -3.00 12.15
N ALA A 166 9.80 -4.04 12.10
CA ALA A 166 9.33 -4.64 10.85
C ALA A 166 8.55 -3.64 9.98
N ILE A 167 7.70 -2.78 10.58
CA ILE A 167 6.99 -1.72 9.86
C ILE A 167 7.98 -0.77 9.20
N PHE A 168 8.96 -0.26 9.95
CA PHE A 168 9.96 0.66 9.41
C PHE A 168 10.83 -0.02 8.33
N LEU A 169 11.21 -1.28 8.52
CA LEU A 169 11.97 -2.04 7.52
C LEU A 169 11.20 -2.15 6.20
N VAL A 170 9.95 -2.58 6.23
CA VAL A 170 9.12 -2.66 5.02
C VAL A 170 8.91 -1.29 4.40
N ALA A 171 8.64 -0.27 5.22
CA ALA A 171 8.46 1.09 4.72
C ALA A 171 9.72 1.58 3.97
N ILE A 172 10.92 1.36 4.53
CA ILE A 172 12.18 1.74 3.90
C ILE A 172 12.43 0.93 2.61
N ILE A 173 12.25 -0.40 2.65
CA ILE A 173 12.47 -1.28 1.48
C ILE A 173 11.56 -0.89 0.32
N VAL A 174 10.32 -0.46 0.62
CA VAL A 174 9.37 -0.03 -0.42
C VAL A 174 9.58 1.43 -0.82
N ALA A 175 9.87 2.30 0.14
CA ALA A 175 10.05 3.73 -0.14
C ALA A 175 11.27 4.00 -1.04
N ILE A 176 12.39 3.31 -0.84
CA ILE A 176 13.61 3.55 -1.61
C ILE A 176 13.38 3.39 -3.14
N PRO A 177 12.91 2.23 -3.65
CA PRO A 177 12.70 2.07 -5.10
C PRO A 177 11.59 2.97 -5.64
N VAL A 178 10.52 3.21 -4.87
CA VAL A 178 9.44 4.11 -5.28
C VAL A 178 9.93 5.56 -5.38
N THR A 179 10.65 6.04 -4.38
CA THR A 179 11.21 7.40 -4.39
C THR A 179 12.24 7.57 -5.50
N ALA A 180 13.11 6.58 -5.73
CA ALA A 180 14.07 6.58 -6.82
C ALA A 180 13.37 6.68 -8.19
N LEU A 181 12.29 5.90 -8.39
CA LEU A 181 11.48 5.96 -9.61
C LEU A 181 10.85 7.33 -9.80
N ILE A 182 10.23 7.90 -8.76
CA ILE A 182 9.64 9.24 -8.81
C ILE A 182 10.70 10.27 -9.19
N PHE A 183 11.88 10.20 -8.57
CA PHE A 183 12.97 11.13 -8.83
C PHE A 183 13.47 11.07 -10.28
N VAL A 184 13.64 9.86 -10.82
CA VAL A 184 14.00 9.66 -12.24
C VAL A 184 12.93 10.22 -13.16
N LEU A 185 11.65 9.99 -12.88
CA LEU A 185 10.52 10.51 -13.66
C LEU A 185 10.44 12.03 -13.59
N LEU A 186 10.72 12.65 -12.44
CA LEU A 186 10.77 14.10 -12.28
C LEU A 186 11.90 14.72 -13.12
N ILE A 187 13.12 14.16 -13.06
CA ILE A 187 14.25 14.63 -13.87
C ILE A 187 13.92 14.51 -15.35
N LEU A 188 13.40 13.36 -15.77
CA LEU A 188 12.98 13.13 -17.16
C LEU A 188 11.89 14.11 -17.58
N GLY A 189 10.90 14.37 -16.70
CA GLY A 189 9.82 15.31 -16.93
C GLY A 189 10.31 16.74 -17.12
N ILE A 190 11.22 17.21 -16.28
CA ILE A 190 11.84 18.53 -16.38
C ILE A 190 12.66 18.63 -17.68
N PHE A 191 13.49 17.63 -17.97
CA PHE A 191 14.36 17.63 -19.14
C PHE A 191 13.57 17.64 -20.45
N VAL A 192 12.59 16.74 -20.60
CA VAL A 192 11.72 16.67 -21.79
C VAL A 192 10.85 17.91 -21.87
N GLY A 193 10.31 18.39 -20.73
CA GLY A 193 9.54 19.63 -20.67
C GLY A 193 10.32 20.83 -21.18
N ALA A 194 11.56 21.01 -20.74
CA ALA A 194 12.43 22.10 -21.18
C ALA A 194 12.71 22.06 -22.69
N ILE A 195 12.97 20.87 -23.25
CA ILE A 195 13.23 20.72 -24.70
C ILE A 195 11.97 20.95 -25.52
N THR A 196 10.81 20.53 -25.03
CA THR A 196 9.53 20.59 -25.77
C THR A 196 8.67 21.81 -25.42
N ASN A 197 9.22 22.76 -24.67
CA ASN A 197 8.48 23.90 -24.11
C ASN A 197 7.20 23.46 -23.36
N PHE A 198 7.31 22.41 -22.58
CA PHE A 198 6.20 21.80 -21.80
C PHE A 198 4.97 21.48 -22.65
N SER A 199 5.19 21.00 -23.89
CA SER A 199 4.07 20.63 -24.76
C SER A 199 3.21 19.54 -24.09
N LEU A 200 1.89 19.66 -24.25
CA LEU A 200 0.92 18.71 -23.68
C LEU A 200 1.21 17.27 -24.13
N ILE A 201 1.57 17.07 -25.40
CA ILE A 201 1.86 15.74 -25.96
C ILE A 201 3.07 15.10 -25.25
N ALA A 202 4.13 15.87 -25.01
CA ALA A 202 5.31 15.40 -24.31
C ALA A 202 4.98 15.05 -22.84
N MET A 203 4.20 15.87 -22.16
CA MET A 203 3.77 15.61 -20.79
C MET A 203 2.89 14.35 -20.69
N LEU A 204 1.95 14.16 -21.63
CA LEU A 204 1.16 12.93 -21.71
C LEU A 204 2.02 11.70 -22.00
N GLY A 205 3.07 11.85 -22.82
CA GLY A 205 4.05 10.77 -23.05
C GLY A 205 4.78 10.34 -21.77
N ILE A 206 5.26 11.30 -20.98
CA ILE A 206 5.91 11.02 -19.70
C ILE A 206 4.94 10.36 -18.71
N LEU A 207 3.70 10.87 -18.64
CA LEU A 207 2.67 10.27 -17.80
C LEU A 207 2.39 8.81 -18.21
N ALA A 208 2.31 8.54 -19.51
CA ALA A 208 2.11 7.16 -20.00
C ALA A 208 3.27 6.23 -19.60
N VAL A 209 4.52 6.71 -19.71
CA VAL A 209 5.70 5.96 -19.24
C VAL A 209 5.65 5.74 -17.74
N ALA A 210 5.28 6.75 -16.96
CA ALA A 210 5.14 6.65 -15.50
C ALA A 210 4.09 5.59 -15.11
N ILE A 211 2.93 5.61 -15.75
CA ILE A 211 1.86 4.61 -15.53
C ILE A 211 2.37 3.21 -15.90
N LEU A 212 3.05 3.05 -17.02
CA LEU A 212 3.59 1.75 -17.45
C LEU A 212 4.59 1.20 -16.42
N LEU A 213 5.55 2.01 -15.98
CA LEU A 213 6.54 1.61 -14.97
C LEU A 213 5.88 1.27 -13.64
N PHE A 214 4.87 2.05 -13.22
CA PHE A 214 4.08 1.73 -12.04
C PHE A 214 3.39 0.37 -12.16
N LEU A 215 2.71 0.10 -13.28
CA LEU A 215 2.02 -1.17 -13.52
C LEU A 215 2.99 -2.37 -13.55
N LEU A 216 4.22 -2.17 -14.01
CA LEU A 216 5.24 -3.22 -14.03
C LEU A 216 5.80 -3.53 -12.63
N ILE A 217 6.08 -2.50 -11.83
CA ILE A 217 6.77 -2.64 -10.55
C ILE A 217 5.80 -2.96 -9.41
N PHE A 218 4.63 -2.37 -9.42
CA PHE A 218 3.68 -2.42 -8.30
C PHE A 218 3.25 -3.85 -7.89
N PRO A 219 2.98 -4.80 -8.80
CA PRO A 219 2.67 -6.18 -8.42
C PRO A 219 3.79 -6.85 -7.60
N ILE A 220 5.04 -6.59 -7.95
CA ILE A 220 6.21 -7.16 -7.26
C ILE A 220 6.23 -6.66 -5.81
N VAL A 221 6.06 -5.35 -5.64
CA VAL A 221 6.06 -4.70 -4.32
C VAL A 221 4.90 -5.21 -3.46
N MET A 222 3.69 -5.31 -4.02
CA MET A 222 2.51 -5.80 -3.29
C MET A 222 2.67 -7.26 -2.85
N VAL A 223 3.18 -8.13 -3.73
CA VAL A 223 3.41 -9.55 -3.40
C VAL A 223 4.49 -9.68 -2.33
N PHE A 224 5.58 -8.91 -2.45
CA PHE A 224 6.63 -8.86 -1.43
C PHE A 224 6.07 -8.45 -0.07
N GLN A 225 5.34 -7.34 0.00
CA GLN A 225 4.73 -6.88 1.25
C GLN A 225 3.78 -7.92 1.84
N ALA A 226 2.89 -8.49 1.02
CA ALA A 226 1.93 -9.47 1.49
C ALA A 226 2.62 -10.70 2.09
N ARG A 227 3.68 -11.21 1.44
CA ARG A 227 4.46 -12.34 1.94
C ARG A 227 5.22 -11.98 3.22
N PHE A 228 5.87 -10.83 3.27
CA PHE A 228 6.59 -10.38 4.46
C PHE A 228 5.66 -10.29 5.68
N TRP A 229 4.50 -9.65 5.53
CA TRP A 229 3.52 -9.53 6.62
C TRP A 229 2.97 -10.89 7.06
N THR A 230 2.76 -11.82 6.13
CA THR A 230 2.33 -13.19 6.45
C THR A 230 3.38 -13.90 7.28
N ARG A 231 4.66 -13.82 6.90
CA ARG A 231 5.78 -14.42 7.66
C ARG A 231 5.93 -13.82 9.05
N LEU A 232 5.81 -12.50 9.15
CA LEU A 232 5.85 -11.80 10.42
C LEU A 232 4.69 -12.22 11.34
N TYR A 233 3.49 -12.35 10.79
CA TYR A 233 2.32 -12.81 11.52
C TYR A 233 2.52 -14.25 12.05
N ASP A 234 3.09 -15.13 11.22
CA ASP A 234 3.33 -16.54 11.57
C ASP A 234 4.45 -16.72 12.60
N SER A 235 5.37 -15.77 12.71
CA SER A 235 6.44 -15.82 13.72
C SER A 235 5.92 -15.83 15.17
N ALA A 236 4.72 -15.32 15.41
CA ALA A 236 4.08 -15.38 16.71
C ALA A 236 3.61 -16.79 17.12
N ALA A 237 3.50 -17.71 16.15
CA ALA A 237 3.09 -19.09 16.42
C ALA A 237 4.26 -20.02 16.81
N VAL A 238 5.51 -19.55 16.59
CA VAL A 238 6.72 -20.29 16.96
C VAL A 238 7.12 -19.85 18.37
N PRO A 239 7.15 -20.76 19.38
CA PRO A 239 7.67 -20.40 20.70
C PRO A 239 9.10 -19.87 20.58
N ALA A 240 9.40 -18.79 21.31
CA ALA A 240 10.78 -18.30 21.44
C ALA A 240 11.61 -19.46 22.05
N ALA A 241 12.61 -19.92 21.30
CA ALA A 241 13.58 -20.90 21.75
C ALA A 241 14.55 -20.29 22.77
#